data_29ca3d1a345963e59858c0931152e55c
#
_entry.id   29ca3d1a345963e59858c0931152e55c
#
_cell.length_a   1.000
_cell.length_b   1.000
_cell.length_c   1.000
_cell.angle_alpha   90.00
_cell.angle_beta   90.00
_cell.angle_gamma   90.00
#
_symmetry.space_group_name_H-M   'P 1'
#
loop_
_entity.id
_entity.type
_entity.pdbx_description
1 polymer ?
#
loop_
_entity_poly.entity_id
_entity_poly.type
_entity_poly.pdbx_seq_one_letter_code
_entity_poly.pdbx_strand_id
1 'polypeptide(L)'
;MKSEVILKQPEVSHKVLRVSPELPSKLIELGATKFYRCFNCGNCTAICPLTEGKVSYPRKLIRYSLLGLEDRILSSAEPWLCYYCGECSDYCPRDAEPGSFMMALRRYLTTKYDWTGLSRLLYFSKKVEVIAIMILAAIVGLLIYFLHGPIVLDRVELETFAPIHIVDTAGLAVFFILATLLITNIYRMYRYVMRDDQGRRIKIPLKFLITDFIKTVPLHFFTQMKFRLCKVWNWINHLIIVYGYVAAFILFVPLLRFTQTNEPFLLVNPLSILGILSTIA
;
A
#
# COMPACT_ATOMS: atom_id res chain seq x y z
N MET A 1 -37.09 -42.75 34.33
CA MET A 1 -36.02 -41.81 34.58
C MET A 1 -35.53 -41.27 33.22
N LYS A 2 -36.02 -40.10 32.82
CA LYS A 2 -35.50 -39.38 31.64
C LYS A 2 -34.48 -38.38 32.15
N SER A 3 -33.21 -38.61 31.83
CA SER A 3 -32.14 -37.67 32.10
C SER A 3 -32.27 -36.51 31.09
N GLU A 4 -32.69 -35.32 31.56
CA GLU A 4 -32.61 -34.09 30.85
C GLU A 4 -31.11 -33.74 30.61
N VAL A 5 -30.68 -33.85 29.36
CA VAL A 5 -29.41 -33.29 28.92
C VAL A 5 -29.60 -31.79 28.86
N ILE A 6 -29.21 -31.10 29.91
CA ILE A 6 -29.10 -29.63 29.94
C ILE A 6 -27.95 -29.29 29.00
N LEU A 7 -28.28 -28.91 27.78
CA LEU A 7 -27.36 -28.27 26.84
C LEU A 7 -26.93 -26.96 27.45
N LYS A 8 -25.72 -26.97 28.05
CA LYS A 8 -25.03 -25.76 28.52
C LYS A 8 -24.86 -24.84 27.30
N GLN A 9 -25.69 -23.82 27.20
CA GLN A 9 -25.54 -22.81 26.16
C GLN A 9 -24.14 -22.18 26.36
N PRO A 10 -23.35 -22.01 25.27
CA PRO A 10 -22.07 -21.35 25.39
C PRO A 10 -22.31 -19.92 25.89
N GLU A 11 -21.66 -19.54 26.99
CA GLU A 11 -21.65 -18.16 27.46
C GLU A 11 -21.22 -17.24 26.30
N VAL A 12 -22.18 -16.55 25.70
CA VAL A 12 -21.92 -15.53 24.71
C VAL A 12 -21.31 -14.35 25.46
N SER A 13 -19.99 -14.30 25.50
CA SER A 13 -19.26 -13.14 25.98
C SER A 13 -19.65 -11.94 25.09
N HIS A 14 -20.57 -11.12 25.57
CA HIS A 14 -20.99 -9.88 24.92
C HIS A 14 -19.84 -8.87 25.00
N LYS A 15 -18.92 -8.94 24.04
CA LYS A 15 -17.93 -7.88 23.88
C LYS A 15 -18.65 -6.62 23.45
N VAL A 16 -18.62 -5.59 24.28
CA VAL A 16 -19.12 -4.26 23.93
C VAL A 16 -18.32 -3.78 22.70
N LEU A 17 -19.03 -3.58 21.58
CA LEU A 17 -18.42 -3.03 20.37
C LEU A 17 -18.25 -1.52 20.54
N ARG A 18 -17.02 -1.05 20.39
CA ARG A 18 -16.73 0.37 20.37
C ARG A 18 -17.10 0.95 19.00
N VAL A 19 -17.96 1.94 19.01
CA VAL A 19 -18.40 2.68 17.82
C VAL A 19 -17.69 4.02 17.73
N SER A 20 -17.13 4.35 16.58
CA SER A 20 -16.51 5.64 16.26
C SER A 20 -17.43 6.42 15.31
N PRO A 21 -18.25 7.37 15.80
CA PRO A 21 -19.18 8.12 14.94
C PRO A 21 -18.48 9.02 13.91
N GLU A 22 -17.23 9.38 14.17
CA GLU A 22 -16.43 10.23 13.28
C GLU A 22 -15.82 9.47 12.09
N LEU A 23 -15.91 8.15 12.09
CA LEU A 23 -15.27 7.34 11.03
C LEU A 23 -15.79 7.68 9.63
N PRO A 24 -17.10 7.81 9.39
CA PRO A 24 -17.61 8.17 8.07
C PRO A 24 -17.08 9.52 7.57
N SER A 25 -17.06 10.55 8.41
CA SER A 25 -16.57 11.88 8.04
C SER A 25 -15.09 11.86 7.69
N LYS A 26 -14.25 11.15 8.45
CA LYS A 26 -12.83 10.98 8.15
C LYS A 26 -12.59 10.27 6.81
N LEU A 27 -13.42 9.31 6.46
CA LEU A 27 -13.34 8.62 5.17
C LEU A 27 -13.75 9.53 4.01
N ILE A 28 -14.73 10.42 4.22
CA ILE A 28 -15.12 11.44 3.23
C ILE A 28 -13.95 12.40 2.96
N GLU A 29 -13.28 12.89 4.00
CA GLU A 29 -12.09 13.75 3.89
C GLU A 29 -10.96 13.08 3.10
N LEU A 30 -10.82 11.75 3.24
CA LEU A 30 -9.82 10.95 2.52
C LEU A 30 -10.22 10.55 1.10
N GLY A 31 -11.41 10.96 0.63
CA GLY A 31 -11.85 10.79 -0.75
C GLY A 31 -13.01 9.81 -0.97
N ALA A 32 -13.60 9.22 0.09
CA ALA A 32 -14.81 8.39 -0.03
C ALA A 32 -16.08 9.25 -0.03
N THR A 33 -16.25 10.12 -1.02
CA THR A 33 -17.30 11.16 -0.98
C THR A 33 -18.72 10.65 -1.19
N LYS A 34 -18.91 9.46 -1.76
CA LYS A 34 -20.23 8.93 -2.14
C LYS A 34 -20.63 7.62 -1.45
N PHE A 35 -19.76 7.02 -0.61
CA PHE A 35 -20.01 5.68 -0.04
C PHE A 35 -21.25 5.61 0.87
N TYR A 36 -21.69 6.73 1.44
CA TYR A 36 -22.91 6.82 2.24
C TYR A 36 -24.21 6.54 1.44
N ARG A 37 -24.15 6.60 0.10
CA ARG A 37 -25.28 6.25 -0.78
C ARG A 37 -25.54 4.74 -0.82
N CYS A 38 -24.67 3.93 -0.22
CA CYS A 38 -24.76 2.49 -0.26
C CYS A 38 -25.98 1.98 0.53
N PHE A 39 -26.90 1.30 -0.13
CA PHE A 39 -28.05 0.61 0.49
C PHE A 39 -27.81 -0.89 0.69
N ASN A 40 -26.56 -1.34 0.59
CA ASN A 40 -26.12 -2.68 0.94
C ASN A 40 -26.70 -3.82 0.05
N CYS A 41 -26.98 -3.56 -1.24
CA CYS A 41 -27.56 -4.55 -2.18
C CYS A 41 -26.67 -5.77 -2.44
N GLY A 42 -25.34 -5.65 -2.35
CA GLY A 42 -24.40 -6.74 -2.56
C GLY A 42 -23.85 -6.89 -3.97
N ASN A 43 -24.29 -6.09 -4.94
CA ASN A 43 -23.84 -6.18 -6.33
C ASN A 43 -22.30 -6.08 -6.46
N CYS A 44 -21.69 -5.13 -5.75
CA CYS A 44 -20.23 -4.97 -5.70
C CYS A 44 -19.49 -6.20 -5.15
N THR A 45 -20.13 -6.98 -4.28
CA THR A 45 -19.55 -8.22 -3.75
C THR A 45 -19.69 -9.36 -4.76
N ALA A 46 -20.83 -9.44 -5.45
CA ALA A 46 -21.09 -10.49 -6.44
C ALA A 46 -20.16 -10.39 -7.65
N ILE A 47 -19.84 -9.15 -8.08
CA ILE A 47 -18.99 -8.93 -9.26
C ILE A 47 -17.49 -8.95 -8.96
N CYS A 48 -17.08 -8.81 -7.69
CA CYS A 48 -15.68 -8.74 -7.33
C CYS A 48 -14.98 -10.11 -7.47
N PRO A 49 -13.96 -10.23 -8.35
CA PRO A 49 -13.28 -11.51 -8.56
C PRO A 49 -12.45 -11.97 -7.35
N LEU A 50 -12.30 -11.09 -6.34
CA LEU A 50 -11.58 -11.39 -5.10
C LEU A 50 -12.52 -11.87 -3.99
N THR A 51 -13.84 -11.91 -4.23
CA THR A 51 -14.81 -12.45 -3.28
C THR A 51 -14.79 -13.96 -3.36
N GLU A 52 -14.22 -14.62 -2.37
CA GLU A 52 -14.15 -16.08 -2.26
C GLU A 52 -14.71 -16.55 -0.91
N GLY A 53 -15.55 -17.55 -0.92
CA GLY A 53 -16.08 -18.21 0.27
C GLY A 53 -16.84 -17.26 1.22
N LYS A 54 -16.33 -17.10 2.45
CA LYS A 54 -16.94 -16.26 3.49
C LYS A 54 -16.52 -14.77 3.40
N VAL A 55 -15.64 -14.42 2.47
CA VAL A 55 -15.15 -13.06 2.30
C VAL A 55 -16.13 -12.27 1.43
N SER A 56 -16.90 -11.38 2.03
CA SER A 56 -17.92 -10.57 1.33
C SER A 56 -17.48 -9.10 1.27
N TYR A 57 -16.49 -8.79 0.45
CA TYR A 57 -16.03 -7.41 0.27
C TYR A 57 -16.31 -6.92 -1.16
N PRO A 58 -16.44 -5.61 -1.43
CA PRO A 58 -16.24 -4.49 -0.50
C PRO A 58 -17.43 -4.16 0.42
N ARG A 59 -18.61 -4.74 0.18
CA ARG A 59 -19.87 -4.45 0.90
C ARG A 59 -19.72 -4.49 2.43
N LYS A 60 -19.06 -5.53 2.95
CA LYS A 60 -18.82 -5.73 4.39
C LYS A 60 -18.12 -4.52 5.02
N LEU A 61 -17.07 -4.02 4.37
CA LEU A 61 -16.28 -2.90 4.85
C LEU A 61 -17.03 -1.57 4.78
N ILE A 62 -17.81 -1.35 3.72
CA ILE A 62 -18.70 -0.18 3.63
C ILE A 62 -19.69 -0.18 4.80
N ARG A 63 -20.31 -1.32 5.09
CA ARG A 63 -21.23 -1.45 6.22
C ARG A 63 -20.56 -1.19 7.56
N TYR A 64 -19.37 -1.74 7.79
CA TYR A 64 -18.61 -1.49 9.01
C TYR A 64 -18.26 0.00 9.16
N SER A 65 -17.92 0.67 8.07
CA SER A 65 -17.60 2.09 8.08
C SER A 65 -18.82 2.96 8.39
N LEU A 66 -19.98 2.65 7.80
CA LEU A 66 -21.24 3.36 8.08
C LEU A 66 -21.71 3.18 9.53
N LEU A 67 -21.40 2.03 10.12
CA LEU A 67 -21.73 1.72 11.52
C LEU A 67 -20.64 2.20 12.50
N GLY A 68 -19.56 2.82 12.03
CA GLY A 68 -18.45 3.26 12.88
C GLY A 68 -17.66 2.16 13.56
N LEU A 69 -17.66 0.93 13.03
CA LEU A 69 -16.99 -0.24 13.60
C LEU A 69 -15.49 -0.25 13.28
N GLU A 70 -14.76 0.72 13.80
CA GLU A 70 -13.34 0.93 13.51
C GLU A 70 -12.47 -0.29 13.84
N ASP A 71 -12.68 -0.93 14.99
CA ASP A 71 -11.90 -2.11 15.41
C ASP A 71 -12.01 -3.28 14.41
N ARG A 72 -13.19 -3.47 13.82
CA ARG A 72 -13.42 -4.48 12.79
C ARG A 72 -12.69 -4.16 11.49
N ILE A 73 -12.59 -2.89 11.16
CA ILE A 73 -11.87 -2.42 9.97
C ILE A 73 -10.36 -2.54 10.16
N LEU A 74 -9.84 -2.17 11.33
CA LEU A 74 -8.42 -2.28 11.67
C LEU A 74 -7.90 -3.71 11.63
N SER A 75 -8.76 -4.69 11.95
CA SER A 75 -8.43 -6.12 11.90
C SER A 75 -8.68 -6.76 10.53
N SER A 76 -9.20 -6.02 9.56
CA SER A 76 -9.52 -6.55 8.22
C SER A 76 -8.30 -6.48 7.28
N ALA A 77 -7.98 -7.61 6.64
CA ALA A 77 -6.94 -7.67 5.59
C ALA A 77 -7.51 -7.27 4.21
N GLU A 78 -8.82 -7.34 4.02
CA GLU A 78 -9.49 -7.16 2.74
C GLU A 78 -9.19 -5.82 2.04
N PRO A 79 -9.03 -4.67 2.73
CA PRO A 79 -8.65 -3.43 2.06
C PRO A 79 -7.35 -3.55 1.26
N TRP A 80 -6.40 -4.35 1.74
CA TRP A 80 -5.08 -4.53 1.12
C TRP A 80 -5.10 -5.50 -0.06
N LEU A 81 -6.12 -6.34 -0.16
CA LEU A 81 -6.29 -7.27 -1.28
C LEU A 81 -6.92 -6.61 -2.52
N CYS A 82 -7.54 -5.44 -2.39
CA CYS A 82 -8.21 -4.75 -3.49
C CYS A 82 -7.23 -4.26 -4.56
N TYR A 83 -7.44 -4.59 -5.84
CA TYR A 83 -6.63 -4.12 -6.97
C TYR A 83 -7.12 -2.81 -7.59
N TYR A 84 -8.18 -2.23 -7.07
CA TYR A 84 -8.77 -0.99 -7.60
C TYR A 84 -9.14 -1.08 -9.09
N CYS A 85 -9.68 -2.19 -9.52
CA CYS A 85 -10.03 -2.42 -10.93
C CYS A 85 -11.24 -1.61 -11.43
N GLY A 86 -12.05 -1.03 -10.51
CA GLY A 86 -13.21 -0.19 -10.84
C GLY A 86 -14.53 -0.92 -11.01
N GLU A 87 -14.54 -2.24 -11.29
CA GLU A 87 -15.74 -3.03 -11.60
C GLU A 87 -16.89 -2.82 -10.59
N CYS A 88 -16.57 -2.81 -9.30
CA CYS A 88 -17.57 -2.61 -8.25
C CYS A 88 -18.21 -1.21 -8.28
N SER A 89 -17.51 -0.20 -8.81
CA SER A 89 -18.03 1.15 -8.98
C SER A 89 -18.85 1.28 -10.26
N ASP A 90 -18.38 0.70 -11.37
CA ASP A 90 -19.06 0.74 -12.67
C ASP A 90 -20.45 0.08 -12.60
N TYR A 91 -20.58 -1.00 -11.82
CA TYR A 91 -21.85 -1.74 -11.64
C TYR A 91 -22.62 -1.36 -10.37
N CYS A 92 -22.30 -0.25 -9.72
CA CYS A 92 -23.00 0.19 -8.52
C CYS A 92 -24.30 0.92 -8.88
N PRO A 93 -25.51 0.38 -8.58
CA PRO A 93 -26.78 1.01 -8.95
C PRO A 93 -27.05 2.33 -8.22
N ARG A 94 -26.29 2.66 -7.19
CA ARG A 94 -26.43 3.88 -6.38
C ARG A 94 -25.27 4.84 -6.55
N ASP A 95 -24.33 4.53 -7.44
CA ASP A 95 -23.12 5.36 -7.61
C ASP A 95 -22.40 5.65 -6.27
N ALA A 96 -22.29 4.63 -5.43
CA ALA A 96 -21.65 4.73 -4.12
C ALA A 96 -20.11 4.61 -4.20
N GLU A 97 -19.55 4.40 -5.38
CA GLU A 97 -18.11 4.31 -5.66
C GLU A 97 -17.32 3.41 -4.68
N PRO A 98 -17.63 2.09 -4.62
CA PRO A 98 -16.94 1.19 -3.70
C PRO A 98 -15.42 1.13 -3.91
N GLY A 99 -14.93 1.34 -5.16
CA GLY A 99 -13.51 1.42 -5.46
C GLY A 99 -12.82 2.59 -4.78
N SER A 100 -13.35 3.80 -4.94
CA SER A 100 -12.84 5.02 -4.29
C SER A 100 -12.90 4.91 -2.77
N PHE A 101 -13.96 4.30 -2.23
CA PHE A 101 -14.07 3.98 -0.80
C PHE A 101 -12.92 3.09 -0.33
N MET A 102 -12.56 2.02 -1.08
CA MET A 102 -11.47 1.13 -0.69
C MET A 102 -10.12 1.85 -0.63
N MET A 103 -9.88 2.81 -1.52
CA MET A 103 -8.66 3.62 -1.49
C MET A 103 -8.63 4.59 -0.31
N ALA A 104 -9.74 5.26 -0.03
CA ALA A 104 -9.87 6.13 1.16
C ALA A 104 -9.68 5.32 2.45
N LEU A 105 -10.22 4.12 2.49
CA LEU A 105 -10.07 3.21 3.62
C LEU A 105 -8.60 2.82 3.85
N ARG A 106 -7.84 2.53 2.79
CA ARG A 106 -6.38 2.28 2.88
C ARG A 106 -5.64 3.49 3.46
N ARG A 107 -5.93 4.70 2.99
CA ARG A 107 -5.34 5.94 3.54
C ARG A 107 -5.64 6.05 5.02
N TYR A 108 -6.88 5.82 5.42
CA TYR A 108 -7.29 5.83 6.83
C TYR A 108 -6.52 4.81 7.66
N LEU A 109 -6.44 3.57 7.20
CA LEU A 109 -5.72 2.48 7.88
C LEU A 109 -4.23 2.79 8.00
N THR A 110 -3.61 3.36 6.97
CA THR A 110 -2.21 3.80 7.02
C THR A 110 -1.99 4.79 8.15
N THR A 111 -2.90 5.76 8.35
CA THR A 111 -2.79 6.72 9.46
C THR A 111 -2.92 6.07 10.84
N LYS A 112 -3.55 4.91 10.94
CA LYS A 112 -3.71 4.17 12.20
C LYS A 112 -2.55 3.23 12.48
N TYR A 113 -1.96 2.67 11.45
CA TYR A 113 -0.78 1.80 11.59
C TYR A 113 0.50 2.61 11.78
N ASP A 114 0.57 3.82 11.25
CA ASP A 114 1.70 4.71 11.42
C ASP A 114 1.83 5.17 12.89
N TRP A 115 2.97 4.82 13.50
CA TRP A 115 3.28 5.20 14.88
C TRP A 115 3.87 6.59 14.99
N THR A 116 4.42 7.13 13.89
CA THR A 116 5.03 8.46 13.86
C THR A 116 3.98 9.56 13.78
N GLY A 117 2.77 9.23 13.30
CA GLY A 117 1.71 10.20 13.03
C GLY A 117 1.92 11.04 11.77
N LEU A 118 3.04 10.83 11.05
CA LEU A 118 3.36 11.57 9.83
C LEU A 118 2.33 11.35 8.74
N SER A 119 1.89 10.10 8.53
CA SER A 119 0.84 9.78 7.57
C SER A 119 -0.47 10.52 7.85
N ARG A 120 -0.84 10.64 9.12
CA ARG A 120 -2.03 11.39 9.51
C ARG A 120 -1.89 12.87 9.17
N LEU A 121 -0.73 13.45 9.47
CA LEU A 121 -0.46 14.86 9.22
C LEU A 121 -0.52 15.18 7.72
N LEU A 122 0.07 14.34 6.87
CA LEU A 122 0.11 14.52 5.43
C LEU A 122 -1.26 14.26 4.77
N TYR A 123 -1.99 13.20 5.16
CA TYR A 123 -3.27 12.86 4.52
C TYR A 123 -4.42 13.79 4.88
N PHE A 124 -4.45 14.36 6.10
CA PHE A 124 -5.55 15.24 6.53
C PHE A 124 -5.27 16.72 6.33
N SER A 125 -4.06 17.12 5.92
CA SER A 125 -3.73 18.54 5.73
C SER A 125 -2.97 18.78 4.43
N LYS A 126 -3.67 19.21 3.38
CA LYS A 126 -3.05 19.65 2.12
C LYS A 126 -2.03 20.77 2.30
N LYS A 127 -2.23 21.65 3.27
CA LYS A 127 -1.27 22.74 3.57
C LYS A 127 0.06 22.17 4.05
N VAL A 128 0.00 21.18 4.95
CA VAL A 128 1.22 20.52 5.48
C VAL A 128 1.91 19.73 4.37
N GLU A 129 1.18 19.02 3.52
CA GLU A 129 1.72 18.31 2.36
C GLU A 129 2.51 19.27 1.45
N VAL A 130 1.91 20.40 1.04
CA VAL A 130 2.57 21.40 0.20
C VAL A 130 3.80 22.00 0.89
N ILE A 131 3.69 22.36 2.17
CA ILE A 131 4.82 22.89 2.93
C ILE A 131 5.96 21.88 3.03
N ALA A 132 5.64 20.60 3.28
CA ALA A 132 6.65 19.53 3.35
C ALA A 132 7.37 19.34 2.01
N ILE A 133 6.64 19.39 0.88
CA ILE A 133 7.22 19.33 -0.46
C ILE A 133 8.14 20.54 -0.70
N MET A 134 7.72 21.75 -0.35
CA MET A 134 8.52 22.96 -0.52
C MET A 134 9.80 22.93 0.34
N ILE A 135 9.70 22.47 1.58
CA ILE A 135 10.86 22.29 2.46
C ILE A 135 11.83 21.28 1.88
N LEU A 136 11.34 20.13 1.41
CA LEU A 136 12.18 19.09 0.80
C LEU A 136 12.88 19.62 -0.46
N ALA A 137 12.14 20.33 -1.34
CA ALA A 137 12.70 20.93 -2.53
C ALA A 137 13.77 21.99 -2.18
N ALA A 138 13.54 22.81 -1.16
CA ALA A 138 14.52 23.78 -0.68
C ALA A 138 15.78 23.09 -0.11
N ILE A 139 15.63 22.02 0.67
CA ILE A 139 16.76 21.24 1.20
C ILE A 139 17.58 20.66 0.04
N VAL A 140 16.95 20.02 -0.95
CA VAL A 140 17.64 19.46 -2.11
C VAL A 140 18.34 20.57 -2.90
N GLY A 141 17.68 21.70 -3.15
CA GLY A 141 18.27 22.84 -3.85
C GLY A 141 19.49 23.42 -3.13
N LEU A 142 19.44 23.55 -1.79
CA LEU A 142 20.57 24.00 -0.97
C LEU A 142 21.72 22.98 -0.99
N LEU A 143 21.42 21.69 -0.91
CA LEU A 143 22.44 20.66 -0.98
C LEU A 143 23.17 20.69 -2.33
N ILE A 144 22.44 20.83 -3.43
CA ILE A 144 23.04 20.98 -4.76
C ILE A 144 23.90 22.27 -4.81
N TYR A 145 23.39 23.40 -4.32
CA TYR A 145 24.11 24.66 -4.32
C TYR A 145 25.43 24.62 -3.56
N PHE A 146 25.46 23.94 -2.41
CA PHE A 146 26.68 23.86 -1.59
C PHE A 146 27.64 22.73 -1.98
N LEU A 147 27.14 21.69 -2.64
CA LEU A 147 27.88 20.46 -2.92
C LEU A 147 28.24 20.31 -4.40
N HIS A 148 27.75 21.21 -5.30
CA HIS A 148 28.04 21.07 -6.72
C HIS A 148 29.55 21.14 -7.02
N GLY A 149 29.99 20.29 -7.94
CA GLY A 149 31.33 20.32 -8.50
C GLY A 149 31.49 21.39 -9.59
N PRO A 150 32.64 21.41 -10.28
CA PRO A 150 32.85 22.31 -11.40
C PRO A 150 31.84 22.05 -12.51
N ILE A 151 31.21 23.12 -13.02
CA ILE A 151 30.23 23.01 -14.10
C ILE A 151 30.95 22.73 -15.41
N VAL A 152 30.78 21.52 -15.94
CA VAL A 152 31.33 21.05 -17.22
C VAL A 152 30.21 21.05 -18.24
N LEU A 153 30.33 21.79 -19.34
CA LEU A 153 29.32 21.94 -20.38
C LEU A 153 29.65 21.20 -21.68
N ASP A 154 30.87 20.74 -21.84
CA ASP A 154 31.37 20.09 -23.06
C ASP A 154 31.19 18.57 -23.07
N ARG A 155 30.88 17.97 -21.92
CA ARG A 155 30.66 16.54 -21.76
C ARG A 155 29.67 16.22 -20.62
N VAL A 156 29.18 15.02 -20.58
CA VAL A 156 28.37 14.52 -19.45
C VAL A 156 29.31 14.20 -18.29
N GLU A 157 29.14 14.93 -17.18
CA GLU A 157 29.92 14.74 -15.94
C GLU A 157 28.94 14.47 -14.79
N LEU A 158 29.07 13.31 -14.15
CA LEU A 158 28.13 12.88 -13.08
C LEU A 158 28.33 13.63 -11.78
N GLU A 159 29.56 14.07 -11.49
CA GLU A 159 29.93 14.78 -10.25
C GLU A 159 29.56 16.28 -10.24
N THR A 160 28.93 16.76 -11.34
CA THR A 160 28.52 18.18 -11.43
C THR A 160 27.55 18.58 -10.32
N PHE A 161 26.66 17.72 -9.90
CA PHE A 161 25.61 18.03 -8.89
C PHE A 161 26.12 17.83 -7.46
N ALA A 162 26.87 16.76 -7.20
CA ALA A 162 27.51 16.48 -5.91
C ALA A 162 28.50 15.31 -6.06
N PRO A 163 29.49 15.20 -5.17
CA PRO A 163 30.41 14.06 -5.14
C PRO A 163 29.64 12.73 -4.96
N ILE A 164 29.95 11.72 -5.77
CA ILE A 164 29.26 10.43 -5.81
C ILE A 164 29.14 9.80 -4.43
N HIS A 165 30.19 9.80 -3.63
CA HIS A 165 30.19 9.20 -2.29
C HIS A 165 29.18 9.85 -1.32
N ILE A 166 28.92 11.15 -1.46
CA ILE A 166 27.91 11.86 -0.65
C ILE A 166 26.51 11.45 -1.09
N VAL A 167 26.26 11.39 -2.41
CA VAL A 167 24.97 10.99 -2.97
C VAL A 167 24.63 9.54 -2.57
N ASP A 168 25.60 8.62 -2.70
CA ASP A 168 25.43 7.22 -2.31
C ASP A 168 25.12 7.08 -0.83
N THR A 169 25.92 7.73 0.02
CA THR A 169 25.72 7.64 1.47
C THR A 169 24.40 8.23 1.90
N ALA A 170 24.02 9.40 1.36
CA ALA A 170 22.74 10.04 1.64
C ALA A 170 21.57 9.19 1.13
N GLY A 171 21.67 8.64 -0.08
CA GLY A 171 20.67 7.75 -0.66
C GLY A 171 20.44 6.48 0.17
N LEU A 172 21.52 5.83 0.59
CA LEU A 172 21.43 4.66 1.48
C LEU A 172 20.86 5.02 2.84
N ALA A 173 21.22 6.14 3.44
CA ALA A 173 20.68 6.60 4.71
C ALA A 173 19.15 6.83 4.60
N VAL A 174 18.69 7.53 3.57
CA VAL A 174 17.26 7.75 3.30
C VAL A 174 16.53 6.41 3.08
N PHE A 175 17.15 5.50 2.29
CA PHE A 175 16.59 4.17 2.05
C PHE A 175 16.38 3.39 3.37
N PHE A 176 17.39 3.34 4.24
CA PHE A 176 17.27 2.61 5.51
C PHE A 176 16.25 3.25 6.47
N ILE A 177 16.16 4.57 6.51
CA ILE A 177 15.15 5.29 7.30
C ILE A 177 13.74 4.91 6.81
N LEU A 178 13.48 5.01 5.51
CA LEU A 178 12.18 4.70 4.92
C LEU A 178 11.85 3.21 5.05
N ALA A 179 12.81 2.31 4.85
CA ALA A 179 12.64 0.87 5.04
C ALA A 179 12.28 0.53 6.49
N THR A 180 12.92 1.16 7.46
CA THR A 180 12.63 0.98 8.89
C THR A 180 11.20 1.43 9.22
N LEU A 181 10.79 2.60 8.73
CA LEU A 181 9.43 3.10 8.89
C LEU A 181 8.41 2.15 8.26
N LEU A 182 8.68 1.67 7.06
CA LEU A 182 7.80 0.72 6.36
C LEU A 182 7.68 -0.61 7.12
N ILE A 183 8.80 -1.20 7.53
CA ILE A 183 8.83 -2.49 8.25
C ILE A 183 8.08 -2.38 9.58
N THR A 184 8.30 -1.30 10.34
CA THR A 184 7.60 -1.08 11.62
C THR A 184 6.10 -0.91 11.42
N ASN A 185 5.67 -0.22 10.36
CA ASN A 185 4.25 -0.05 10.02
C ASN A 185 3.61 -1.37 9.54
N ILE A 186 4.31 -2.18 8.74
CA ILE A 186 3.87 -3.52 8.34
C ILE A 186 3.73 -4.43 9.57
N TYR A 187 4.68 -4.38 10.50
CA TYR A 187 4.60 -5.14 11.74
C TYR A 187 3.38 -4.73 12.59
N ARG A 188 3.09 -3.43 12.68
CA ARG A 188 1.88 -2.95 13.36
C ARG A 188 0.61 -3.40 12.66
N MET A 189 0.54 -3.29 11.32
CA MET A 189 -0.57 -3.81 10.52
C MET A 189 -0.78 -5.31 10.79
N TYR A 190 0.29 -6.11 10.74
CA TYR A 190 0.24 -7.54 11.08
C TYR A 190 -0.36 -7.79 12.47
N ARG A 191 0.05 -7.02 13.47
CA ARG A 191 -0.49 -7.13 14.83
C ARG A 191 -1.98 -6.81 14.95
N TYR A 192 -2.52 -5.93 14.09
CA TYR A 192 -3.95 -5.63 14.04
C TYR A 192 -4.72 -6.73 13.30
N VAL A 193 -4.25 -7.13 12.13
CA VAL A 193 -4.91 -8.12 11.26
C VAL A 193 -4.92 -9.51 11.90
N MET A 194 -3.89 -9.86 12.66
CA MET A 194 -3.78 -11.13 13.39
C MET A 194 -4.56 -11.17 14.71
N ARG A 195 -5.70 -10.48 14.75
CA ARG A 195 -6.64 -10.54 15.87
C ARG A 195 -7.98 -11.10 15.40
N ASP A 196 -8.55 -12.00 16.21
CA ASP A 196 -9.90 -12.51 15.98
C ASP A 196 -10.97 -11.45 16.34
N ASP A 197 -12.21 -11.79 16.07
CA ASP A 197 -13.36 -10.95 16.39
C ASP A 197 -13.47 -10.62 17.89
N GLN A 198 -12.83 -11.40 18.75
CA GLN A 198 -12.78 -11.19 20.20
C GLN A 198 -11.52 -10.41 20.63
N GLY A 199 -10.67 -9.98 19.64
CA GLY A 199 -9.42 -9.25 19.90
C GLY A 199 -8.26 -10.14 20.37
N ARG A 200 -8.42 -11.48 20.39
CA ARG A 200 -7.38 -12.44 20.75
C ARG A 200 -6.44 -12.63 19.57
N ARG A 201 -5.16 -12.86 19.84
CA ARG A 201 -4.18 -13.12 18.79
C ARG A 201 -4.41 -14.51 18.16
N ILE A 202 -4.53 -14.53 16.84
CA ILE A 202 -4.53 -15.76 16.05
C ILE A 202 -3.07 -16.27 16.02
N LYS A 203 -2.84 -17.50 16.48
CA LYS A 203 -1.53 -18.14 16.38
C LYS A 203 -1.50 -19.02 15.14
N ILE A 204 -0.70 -18.63 14.15
CA ILE A 204 -0.44 -19.44 12.96
C ILE A 204 0.89 -20.16 13.17
N PRO A 205 0.98 -21.48 12.96
CA PRO A 205 2.25 -22.20 13.00
C PRO A 205 3.24 -21.61 12.02
N LEU A 206 4.46 -21.32 12.45
CA LEU A 206 5.51 -20.71 11.62
C LEU A 206 5.77 -21.51 10.33
N LYS A 207 5.72 -22.82 10.41
CA LYS A 207 5.87 -23.71 9.24
C LYS A 207 4.84 -23.42 8.15
N PHE A 208 3.58 -23.22 8.54
CA PHE A 208 2.50 -22.87 7.60
C PHE A 208 2.74 -21.50 6.97
N LEU A 209 3.12 -20.51 7.80
CA LEU A 209 3.42 -19.15 7.33
C LEU A 209 4.55 -19.14 6.30
N ILE A 210 5.66 -19.86 6.59
CA ILE A 210 6.80 -19.94 5.65
C ILE A 210 6.39 -20.66 4.36
N THR A 211 5.67 -21.77 4.46
CA THR A 211 5.25 -22.54 3.27
C THR A 211 4.33 -21.73 2.38
N ASP A 212 3.38 -21.01 2.98
CA ASP A 212 2.43 -20.17 2.25
C ASP A 212 3.13 -18.94 1.66
N PHE A 213 4.06 -18.33 2.39
CA PHE A 213 4.89 -17.23 1.91
C PHE A 213 5.70 -17.64 0.65
N ILE A 214 6.40 -18.77 0.69
CA ILE A 214 7.23 -19.25 -0.43
C ILE A 214 6.38 -19.56 -1.67
N LYS A 215 5.16 -20.04 -1.50
CA LYS A 215 4.25 -20.36 -2.61
C LYS A 215 3.53 -19.12 -3.16
N THR A 216 3.03 -18.28 -2.27
CA THR A 216 2.09 -17.21 -2.62
C THR A 216 2.81 -15.94 -3.05
N VAL A 217 3.89 -15.55 -2.35
CA VAL A 217 4.59 -14.31 -2.66
C VAL A 217 5.22 -14.29 -4.04
N PRO A 218 6.01 -15.30 -4.48
CA PRO A 218 6.57 -15.28 -5.83
C PRO A 218 5.49 -15.27 -6.91
N LEU A 219 4.43 -16.09 -6.74
CA LEU A 219 3.33 -16.13 -7.69
C LEU A 219 2.65 -14.76 -7.82
N HIS A 220 2.31 -14.13 -6.72
CA HIS A 220 1.62 -12.82 -6.75
C HIS A 220 2.56 -11.68 -7.12
N PHE A 221 3.82 -11.71 -6.72
CA PHE A 221 4.79 -10.68 -7.05
C PHE A 221 5.13 -10.68 -8.55
N PHE A 222 5.43 -11.86 -9.11
CA PHE A 222 5.84 -11.93 -10.51
C PHE A 222 4.70 -11.98 -11.51
N THR A 223 3.58 -12.62 -11.20
CA THR A 223 2.52 -12.81 -12.19
C THR A 223 1.31 -11.92 -11.99
N GLN A 224 1.01 -11.54 -10.75
CA GLN A 224 -0.19 -10.78 -10.36
C GLN A 224 -1.49 -11.35 -10.99
N MET A 225 -1.56 -12.67 -11.13
CA MET A 225 -2.61 -13.39 -11.87
C MET A 225 -4.04 -13.03 -11.43
N LYS A 226 -4.24 -12.74 -10.14
CA LYS A 226 -5.58 -12.34 -9.67
C LYS A 226 -6.02 -11.00 -10.26
N PHE A 227 -5.10 -10.09 -10.58
CA PHE A 227 -5.44 -8.83 -11.24
C PHE A 227 -5.89 -9.03 -12.70
N ARG A 228 -5.37 -10.03 -13.38
CA ARG A 228 -5.81 -10.42 -14.72
C ARG A 228 -7.31 -10.73 -14.78
N LEU A 229 -7.90 -11.26 -13.68
CA LEU A 229 -9.33 -11.57 -13.59
C LEU A 229 -10.21 -10.32 -13.64
N CYS A 230 -9.68 -9.14 -13.32
CA CYS A 230 -10.41 -7.87 -13.42
C CYS A 230 -10.43 -7.36 -14.89
N LYS A 231 -9.32 -6.82 -15.36
CA LYS A 231 -9.15 -6.31 -16.74
C LYS A 231 -7.75 -6.67 -17.24
N VAL A 232 -7.67 -7.47 -18.32
CA VAL A 232 -6.39 -7.96 -18.86
C VAL A 232 -5.47 -6.80 -19.26
N TRP A 233 -6.00 -5.74 -19.88
CA TRP A 233 -5.22 -4.59 -20.30
C TRP A 233 -4.61 -3.83 -19.12
N ASN A 234 -5.39 -3.60 -18.07
CA ASN A 234 -4.90 -2.97 -16.85
C ASN A 234 -3.85 -3.84 -16.15
N TRP A 235 -3.98 -5.17 -16.22
CA TRP A 235 -3.00 -6.10 -15.70
C TRP A 235 -1.66 -6.00 -16.43
N ILE A 236 -1.66 -5.94 -17.78
CA ILE A 236 -0.44 -5.78 -18.58
C ILE A 236 0.25 -4.45 -18.24
N ASN A 237 -0.50 -3.35 -18.26
CA ASN A 237 0.06 -2.03 -17.92
C ASN A 237 0.65 -2.01 -16.51
N HIS A 238 -0.03 -2.63 -15.55
CA HIS A 238 0.47 -2.70 -14.18
C HIS A 238 1.75 -3.54 -14.07
N LEU A 239 1.85 -4.65 -14.81
CA LEU A 239 3.07 -5.46 -14.85
C LEU A 239 4.26 -4.66 -15.42
N ILE A 240 4.04 -3.93 -16.53
CA ILE A 240 5.07 -3.07 -17.13
C ILE A 240 5.59 -2.07 -16.10
N ILE A 241 4.69 -1.38 -15.40
CA ILE A 241 5.06 -0.41 -14.36
C ILE A 241 5.83 -1.07 -13.22
N VAL A 242 5.34 -2.21 -12.71
CA VAL A 242 6.01 -2.90 -11.59
C VAL A 242 7.41 -3.38 -11.98
N TYR A 243 7.56 -3.99 -13.16
CA TYR A 243 8.87 -4.44 -13.62
C TYR A 243 9.81 -3.27 -13.93
N GLY A 244 9.28 -2.15 -14.44
CA GLY A 244 10.06 -0.93 -14.60
C GLY A 244 10.60 -0.39 -13.27
N TYR A 245 9.77 -0.33 -12.24
CA TYR A 245 10.23 0.07 -10.90
C TYR A 245 11.22 -0.91 -10.28
N VAL A 246 11.03 -2.22 -10.46
CA VAL A 246 12.00 -3.23 -9.99
C VAL A 246 13.34 -3.07 -10.71
N ALA A 247 13.32 -2.87 -12.02
CA ALA A 247 14.54 -2.63 -12.80
C ALA A 247 15.24 -1.36 -12.34
N ALA A 248 14.50 -0.25 -12.17
CA ALA A 248 15.04 0.99 -11.64
C ALA A 248 15.65 0.81 -10.24
N PHE A 249 14.96 0.10 -9.36
CA PHE A 249 15.46 -0.20 -8.01
C PHE A 249 16.78 -0.98 -8.04
N ILE A 250 16.87 -1.99 -8.91
CA ILE A 250 18.09 -2.80 -9.07
C ILE A 250 19.25 -1.93 -9.60
N LEU A 251 18.96 -1.02 -10.53
CA LEU A 251 19.97 -0.11 -11.08
C LEU A 251 20.45 0.91 -10.04
N PHE A 252 19.52 1.50 -9.29
CA PHE A 252 19.84 2.62 -8.40
C PHE A 252 20.29 2.21 -7.00
N VAL A 253 20.07 0.97 -6.54
CA VAL A 253 20.50 0.57 -5.20
C VAL A 253 21.71 -0.36 -5.25
N PRO A 254 21.66 -1.61 -5.76
CA PRO A 254 22.84 -2.47 -5.75
C PRO A 254 23.84 -2.20 -6.88
N LEU A 255 23.39 -1.66 -8.02
CA LEU A 255 24.24 -1.49 -9.21
C LEU A 255 24.68 -0.05 -9.48
N LEU A 256 24.38 0.89 -8.58
CA LEU A 256 24.67 2.31 -8.76
C LEU A 256 26.15 2.56 -9.15
N ARG A 257 27.08 1.92 -8.45
CA ARG A 257 28.53 2.05 -8.73
C ARG A 257 28.94 1.57 -10.12
N PHE A 258 28.19 0.62 -10.71
CA PHE A 258 28.49 0.08 -12.04
C PHE A 258 27.81 0.88 -13.15
N THR A 259 26.76 1.63 -12.82
CA THR A 259 25.98 2.43 -13.77
C THR A 259 26.42 3.89 -13.82
N GLN A 260 27.05 4.40 -12.76
CA GLN A 260 27.61 5.75 -12.70
C GLN A 260 29.00 5.78 -13.32
N THR A 261 29.06 5.92 -14.64
CA THR A 261 30.31 6.09 -15.41
C THR A 261 30.19 7.32 -16.29
N ASN A 262 31.30 8.06 -16.46
CA ASN A 262 31.39 9.23 -17.36
C ASN A 262 31.50 8.81 -18.84
N GLU A 263 31.46 7.51 -19.13
CA GLU A 263 31.54 6.98 -20.50
C GLU A 263 30.15 6.88 -21.17
N PRO A 264 30.07 7.01 -22.51
CA PRO A 264 28.79 6.89 -23.22
C PRO A 264 28.13 5.55 -22.97
N PHE A 265 27.05 5.57 -22.23
CA PHE A 265 26.40 4.41 -21.62
C PHE A 265 25.82 3.39 -22.64
N LEU A 266 25.42 3.84 -23.83
CA LEU A 266 24.61 3.04 -24.77
C LEU A 266 25.33 1.91 -25.49
N LEU A 267 26.65 1.97 -25.63
CA LEU A 267 27.41 1.04 -26.48
C LEU A 267 28.29 0.04 -25.71
N VAL A 268 28.60 0.30 -24.46
CA VAL A 268 29.63 -0.45 -23.72
C VAL A 268 29.08 -1.20 -22.51
N ASN A 269 27.88 -0.85 -22.01
CA ASN A 269 27.37 -1.44 -20.77
C ASN A 269 26.06 -2.21 -20.98
N PRO A 270 26.02 -3.54 -20.77
CA PRO A 270 24.80 -4.34 -20.92
C PRO A 270 23.65 -3.91 -19.98
N LEU A 271 23.96 -3.14 -18.91
CA LEU A 271 22.96 -2.60 -18.00
C LEU A 271 22.18 -1.41 -18.58
N SER A 272 22.61 -0.84 -19.72
CA SER A 272 21.89 0.22 -20.44
C SER A 272 20.49 -0.22 -20.89
N ILE A 273 20.31 -1.48 -21.25
CA ILE A 273 19.02 -2.05 -21.64
C ILE A 273 18.04 -1.98 -20.46
N LEU A 274 18.47 -2.32 -19.24
CA LEU A 274 17.64 -2.22 -18.05
C LEU A 274 17.26 -0.77 -17.73
N GLY A 275 18.18 0.18 -17.95
CA GLY A 275 17.91 1.61 -17.80
C GLY A 275 16.84 2.10 -18.78
N ILE A 276 16.94 1.73 -20.05
CA ILE A 276 15.95 2.06 -21.08
C ILE A 276 14.59 1.45 -20.73
N LEU A 277 14.54 0.18 -20.33
CA LEU A 277 13.30 -0.48 -19.92
C LEU A 277 12.64 0.20 -18.72
N SER A 278 13.44 0.68 -17.74
CA SER A 278 12.92 1.39 -16.58
C SER A 278 12.34 2.78 -16.92
N THR A 279 12.83 3.43 -17.97
CA THR A 279 12.34 4.75 -18.42
C THR A 279 11.11 4.67 -19.32
N ILE A 280 10.89 3.53 -19.99
CA ILE A 280 9.71 3.29 -20.84
C ILE A 280 8.51 2.82 -19.99
N ALA A 281 8.74 2.21 -18.83
CA ALA A 281 7.70 1.73 -17.92
C ALA A 281 7.10 2.84 -17.06
#